data_f48956efd6edf110afda7fd4376f0cae
#
_entry.id   f48956efd6edf110afda7fd4376f0cae
#
_cell.length_a   1.000
_cell.length_b   1.000
_cell.length_c   1.000
_cell.angle_alpha   90.00
_cell.angle_beta   90.00
_cell.angle_gamma   90.00
#
_symmetry.space_group_name_H-M   'P 1'
#
loop_
_entity.id
_entity.type
_entity.pdbx_description
1 polymer ?
#
loop_
_entity_poly.entity_id
_entity_poly.type
_entity_poly.pdbx_seq_one_letter_code
_entity_poly.pdbx_strand_id
1 'polypeptide(L)'
;TCALPILELYFGGAYNGKLRLIKEKFNIDEKDIFFCGEGKIDFSKKVICGIHMFIYNEVINGRDAMAFFKKNIERFNDKIIISDDLSSGIVPLKKEDRKWREETGKVLQFLTIKSNKVTRVFCGLPMVLKDE
;
A
#
# COMPACT_ATOMS: atom_id res chain seq x y z
N THR A 1 18.99 21.86 -6.28
CA THR A 1 18.52 20.74 -7.09
C THR A 1 17.21 20.20 -6.55
N CYS A 2 16.18 20.20 -7.39
CA CYS A 2 14.90 19.62 -7.02
C CYS A 2 14.99 18.10 -7.10
N ALA A 3 14.82 17.43 -5.99
CA ALA A 3 14.69 15.99 -5.99
C ALA A 3 13.40 15.63 -6.72
N LEU A 4 13.46 14.64 -7.59
CA LEU A 4 12.25 14.13 -8.24
C LEU A 4 11.34 13.48 -7.18
N PRO A 5 10.01 13.61 -7.30
CA PRO A 5 9.11 12.93 -6.40
C PRO A 5 9.35 11.43 -6.42
N ILE A 6 9.42 10.82 -5.26
CA ILE A 6 9.68 9.38 -5.11
C ILE A 6 8.47 8.74 -4.43
N LEU A 7 7.89 7.75 -5.09
CA LEU A 7 6.86 6.92 -4.51
C LEU A 7 7.49 5.58 -4.15
N GLU A 8 7.37 5.19 -2.88
CA GLU A 8 7.89 3.92 -2.38
C GLU A 8 6.73 3.03 -1.95
N LEU A 9 6.80 1.76 -2.34
CA LEU A 9 5.81 0.75 -2.00
C LEU A 9 6.47 -0.36 -1.18
N TYR A 10 5.91 -0.63 -0.01
CA TYR A 10 6.32 -1.75 0.85
C TYR A 10 5.14 -2.69 1.01
N PHE A 11 5.34 -3.96 0.69
CA PHE A 11 4.27 -4.93 0.83
C PHE A 11 4.81 -6.26 1.38
N GLY A 12 3.92 -7.11 1.81
CA GLY A 12 4.26 -8.41 2.36
C GLY A 12 3.08 -8.98 3.13
N GLY A 13 3.21 -10.19 3.64
CA GLY A 13 2.17 -10.81 4.42
C GLY A 13 1.92 -10.06 5.74
N ALA A 14 0.77 -10.31 6.35
CA ALA A 14 0.44 -9.73 7.64
C ALA A 14 1.50 -10.12 8.67
N TYR A 15 1.76 -9.21 9.62
CA TYR A 15 2.70 -9.42 10.73
C TYR A 15 4.16 -9.66 10.31
N ASN A 16 4.55 -9.24 9.12
CA ASN A 16 5.93 -9.37 8.64
C ASN A 16 6.84 -8.19 9.04
N GLY A 17 6.35 -7.28 9.87
CA GLY A 17 7.17 -6.19 10.40
C GLY A 17 7.36 -5.01 9.46
N LYS A 18 6.46 -4.82 8.50
CA LYS A 18 6.56 -3.73 7.52
C LYS A 18 6.61 -2.35 8.17
N LEU A 19 5.67 -2.11 9.08
CA LEU A 19 5.56 -0.80 9.73
C LEU A 19 6.76 -0.50 10.60
N ARG A 20 7.23 -1.50 11.36
CA ARG A 20 8.42 -1.36 12.19
C ARG A 20 9.64 -1.03 11.35
N LEU A 21 9.82 -1.71 10.23
CA LEU A 21 10.92 -1.46 9.31
C LEU A 21 10.91 -0.01 8.81
N ILE A 22 9.74 0.49 8.43
CA ILE A 22 9.58 1.85 7.92
C ILE A 22 9.87 2.88 9.02
N LYS A 23 9.36 2.67 10.22
CA LYS A 23 9.62 3.57 11.36
C LYS A 23 11.10 3.69 11.66
N GLU A 24 11.82 2.57 11.65
CA GLU A 24 13.25 2.55 11.92
C GLU A 24 14.06 3.17 10.77
N LYS A 25 13.74 2.79 9.53
CA LYS A 25 14.51 3.23 8.36
C LYS A 25 14.39 4.72 8.11
N PHE A 26 13.19 5.29 8.27
CA PHE A 26 12.93 6.70 7.96
C PHE A 26 12.79 7.58 9.19
N ASN A 27 12.96 7.02 10.38
CA ASN A 27 12.79 7.74 11.64
C ASN A 27 11.43 8.45 11.70
N ILE A 28 10.37 7.73 11.38
CA ILE A 28 9.02 8.25 11.27
C ILE A 28 8.23 7.99 12.55
N ASP A 29 7.49 9.02 13.00
CA ASP A 29 6.59 8.97 14.13
C ASP A 29 5.19 8.53 13.71
N GLU A 30 4.40 8.03 14.66
CA GLU A 30 3.02 7.63 14.37
C GLU A 30 2.15 8.77 13.85
N LYS A 31 2.44 10.00 14.24
CA LYS A 31 1.73 11.18 13.74
C LYS A 31 1.90 11.38 12.23
N ASP A 32 2.93 10.80 11.63
CA ASP A 32 3.21 10.90 10.20
C ASP A 32 2.61 9.74 9.41
N ILE A 33 1.87 8.86 10.07
CA ILE A 33 1.31 7.65 9.47
C ILE A 33 -0.22 7.75 9.46
N PHE A 34 -0.81 7.55 8.29
CA PHE A 34 -2.25 7.39 8.15
C PHE A 34 -2.59 5.91 8.04
N PHE A 35 -3.46 5.42 8.92
CA PHE A 35 -3.94 4.05 8.88
C PHE A 35 -5.28 4.01 8.17
N CYS A 36 -5.33 3.31 7.04
CA CYS A 36 -6.55 3.20 6.25
C CYS A 36 -7.61 2.35 6.96
N GLY A 37 -8.85 2.81 6.96
CA GLY A 37 -9.94 2.07 7.57
C GLY A 37 -11.32 2.54 7.14
N GLU A 38 -11.48 3.79 6.70
CA GLU A 38 -12.78 4.39 6.47
C GLU A 38 -12.90 5.11 5.11
N GLY A 39 -12.42 4.53 4.04
CA GLY A 39 -12.74 5.01 2.70
C GLY A 39 -12.17 6.37 2.29
N LYS A 40 -11.38 7.02 3.13
CA LYS A 40 -10.69 8.26 2.79
C LYS A 40 -9.22 8.12 3.10
N ILE A 41 -8.38 8.80 2.32
CA ILE A 41 -6.94 8.82 2.54
C ILE A 41 -6.52 10.26 2.83
N ASP A 42 -5.80 10.43 3.94
CA ASP A 42 -5.25 11.73 4.31
C ASP A 42 -3.87 11.89 3.66
N PHE A 43 -3.83 12.63 2.57
CA PHE A 43 -2.59 12.85 1.82
C PHE A 43 -1.63 13.82 2.50
N SER A 44 -2.00 14.38 3.66
CA SER A 44 -1.06 15.21 4.42
C SER A 44 -0.02 14.37 5.17
N LYS A 45 -0.27 13.07 5.33
CA LYS A 45 0.64 12.16 6.03
C LYS A 45 1.70 11.62 5.08
N LYS A 46 2.90 11.40 5.60
CA LYS A 46 4.02 10.88 4.80
C LYS A 46 3.84 9.41 4.46
N VAL A 47 3.31 8.62 5.39
CA VAL A 47 3.13 7.17 5.23
C VAL A 47 1.66 6.85 5.19
N ILE A 48 1.24 6.08 4.21
CA ILE A 48 -0.14 5.59 4.10
C ILE A 48 -0.08 4.08 4.28
N CYS A 49 -0.56 3.62 5.43
CA CYS A 49 -0.48 2.23 5.85
C CYS A 49 -1.82 1.54 5.69
N GLY A 50 -1.81 0.33 5.15
CA GLY A 50 -3.02 -0.47 5.07
C GLY A 50 -3.87 -0.20 3.83
N ILE A 51 -3.23 0.01 2.68
CA ILE A 51 -3.93 0.23 1.41
C ILE A 51 -4.94 -0.89 1.14
N HIS A 52 -4.62 -2.12 1.52
CA HIS A 52 -5.53 -3.25 1.34
C HIS A 52 -6.87 -3.05 2.08
N MET A 53 -6.85 -2.38 3.22
CA MET A 53 -8.07 -2.08 3.96
C MET A 53 -8.89 -0.97 3.30
N PHE A 54 -8.22 0.02 2.70
CA PHE A 54 -8.90 1.02 1.88
C PHE A 54 -9.62 0.34 0.71
N ILE A 55 -8.93 -0.59 0.04
CA ILE A 55 -9.50 -1.32 -1.09
C ILE A 55 -10.70 -2.17 -0.64
N TYR A 56 -10.61 -2.81 0.52
CA TYR A 56 -11.72 -3.57 1.08
C TYR A 56 -12.97 -2.69 1.22
N ASN A 57 -12.79 -1.50 1.78
CA ASN A 57 -13.89 -0.56 1.97
C ASN A 57 -14.50 -0.12 0.63
N GLU A 58 -13.68 0.09 -0.39
CA GLU A 58 -14.18 0.40 -1.73
C GLU A 58 -14.98 -0.77 -2.31
N VAL A 59 -14.51 -2.00 -2.12
CA VAL A 59 -15.19 -3.20 -2.62
C VAL A 59 -16.56 -3.38 -1.99
N ILE A 60 -16.66 -3.27 -0.66
CA ILE A 60 -17.94 -3.49 0.03
C ILE A 60 -18.94 -2.37 -0.25
N ASN A 61 -18.48 -1.20 -0.67
CA ASN A 61 -19.35 -0.08 -1.03
C ASN A 61 -19.59 0.02 -2.53
N GLY A 62 -19.14 -0.96 -3.30
CA GLY A 62 -19.38 -1.02 -4.74
C GLY A 62 -18.61 0.01 -5.55
N ARG A 63 -17.54 0.59 -5.01
CA ARG A 63 -16.71 1.57 -5.70
C ARG A 63 -15.50 0.92 -6.37
N ASP A 64 -14.94 1.59 -7.37
CA ASP A 64 -13.79 1.10 -8.12
C ASP A 64 -12.50 1.65 -7.51
N ALA A 65 -11.79 0.80 -6.77
CA ALA A 65 -10.53 1.18 -6.13
C ALA A 65 -9.46 1.54 -7.16
N MET A 66 -9.36 0.80 -8.26
CA MET A 66 -8.38 1.08 -9.30
C MET A 66 -8.58 2.47 -9.90
N ALA A 67 -9.84 2.85 -10.15
CA ALA A 67 -10.16 4.18 -10.68
C ALA A 67 -9.70 5.28 -9.71
N PHE A 68 -9.88 5.07 -8.42
CA PHE A 68 -9.40 6.01 -7.40
C PHE A 68 -7.88 6.18 -7.47
N PHE A 69 -7.13 5.09 -7.53
CA PHE A 69 -5.67 5.16 -7.57
C PHE A 69 -5.15 5.78 -8.86
N LYS A 70 -5.77 5.47 -9.99
CA LYS A 70 -5.39 6.10 -11.28
C LYS A 70 -5.63 7.60 -11.28
N LYS A 71 -6.76 8.02 -10.71
CA LYS A 71 -7.12 9.44 -10.65
C LYS A 71 -6.20 10.22 -9.71
N ASN A 72 -5.77 9.61 -8.61
CA ASN A 72 -5.05 10.28 -7.54
C ASN A 72 -3.57 9.92 -7.48
N ILE A 73 -3.02 9.27 -8.51
CA ILE A 73 -1.64 8.76 -8.45
C ILE A 73 -0.61 9.87 -8.16
N GLU A 74 -0.82 11.07 -8.67
CA GLU A 74 0.11 12.18 -8.42
C GLU A 74 0.10 12.64 -6.97
N ARG A 75 -1.01 12.43 -6.25
CA ARG A 75 -1.10 12.79 -4.84
C ARG A 75 -0.28 11.84 -3.95
N PHE A 76 0.14 10.70 -4.48
CA PHE A 76 1.00 9.76 -3.78
C PHE A 76 2.49 10.05 -3.95
N ASN A 77 2.85 11.08 -4.72
CA ASN A 77 4.24 11.49 -4.86
C ASN A 77 4.83 11.86 -3.50
N ASP A 78 6.09 11.43 -3.26
CA ASP A 78 6.80 11.60 -1.98
C ASP A 78 6.16 10.86 -0.81
N LYS A 79 5.33 9.85 -1.10
CA LYS A 79 4.68 9.05 -0.07
C LYS A 79 5.29 7.66 0.02
N ILE A 80 5.09 7.05 1.17
CA ILE A 80 5.42 5.64 1.41
C ILE A 80 4.12 4.89 1.60
N ILE A 81 3.89 3.89 0.78
CA ILE A 81 2.66 3.09 0.83
C ILE A 81 2.99 1.73 1.43
N ILE A 82 2.21 1.31 2.40
CA ILE A 82 2.36 0.00 3.04
C ILE A 82 1.07 -0.79 2.83
N SER A 83 1.20 -2.03 2.36
CA SER A 83 0.05 -2.90 2.15
C SER A 83 0.39 -4.34 2.51
N ASP A 84 -0.62 -5.08 2.96
CA ASP A 84 -0.50 -6.52 3.09
C ASP A 84 -0.70 -7.17 1.71
N ASP A 85 0.04 -8.25 1.48
CA ASP A 85 -0.11 -9.07 0.29
C ASP A 85 -1.19 -10.12 0.55
N LEU A 86 -2.31 -10.02 -0.15
CA LEU A 86 -3.43 -10.93 0.00
C LEU A 86 -3.38 -12.10 -0.98
N SER A 87 -2.36 -12.15 -1.83
CA SER A 87 -2.26 -13.18 -2.87
C SER A 87 -1.87 -14.56 -2.32
N SER A 88 -1.21 -14.58 -1.16
CA SER A 88 -0.82 -15.82 -0.51
C SER A 88 -1.75 -16.12 0.66
N GLY A 89 -2.37 -17.29 0.68
CA GLY A 89 -3.25 -17.67 1.75
C GLY A 89 -4.44 -18.48 1.29
N ILE A 90 -5.36 -18.74 2.21
CA ILE A 90 -6.56 -19.54 1.96
C ILE A 90 -7.48 -18.80 0.98
N VAL A 91 -8.02 -19.52 0.01
CA VAL A 91 -8.98 -18.95 -0.94
C VAL A 91 -10.22 -18.49 -0.17
N PRO A 92 -10.59 -17.21 -0.24
CA PRO A 92 -11.76 -16.72 0.47
C PRO A 92 -13.05 -17.36 -0.04
N LEU A 93 -13.95 -17.72 0.87
CA LEU A 93 -15.23 -18.31 0.52
C LEU A 93 -16.26 -17.26 0.10
N LYS A 94 -16.19 -16.08 0.68
CA LYS A 94 -17.13 -15.00 0.39
C LYS A 94 -16.77 -14.31 -0.92
N LYS A 95 -17.79 -13.93 -1.69
CA LYS A 95 -17.61 -13.22 -2.96
C LYS A 95 -16.88 -11.90 -2.77
N GLU A 96 -17.22 -11.14 -1.72
CA GLU A 96 -16.59 -9.86 -1.43
C GLU A 96 -15.10 -10.03 -1.12
N ASP A 97 -14.73 -11.10 -0.42
CA ASP A 97 -13.34 -11.37 -0.07
C ASP A 97 -12.52 -11.73 -1.31
N ARG A 98 -13.11 -12.48 -2.25
CA ARG A 98 -12.45 -12.80 -3.51
C ARG A 98 -12.23 -11.56 -4.36
N LYS A 99 -13.24 -10.70 -4.44
CA LYS A 99 -13.14 -9.44 -5.17
C LYS A 99 -12.09 -8.53 -4.53
N TRP A 100 -12.07 -8.46 -3.20
CA TRP A 100 -11.06 -7.70 -2.46
C TRP A 100 -9.65 -8.16 -2.81
N ARG A 101 -9.43 -9.46 -2.80
CA ARG A 101 -8.12 -10.04 -3.14
C ARG A 101 -7.72 -9.71 -4.57
N GLU A 102 -8.64 -9.82 -5.52
CA GLU A 102 -8.38 -9.49 -6.91
C GLU A 102 -8.08 -8.00 -7.10
N GLU A 103 -8.88 -7.14 -6.51
CA GLU A 103 -8.70 -5.69 -6.63
C GLU A 103 -7.40 -5.24 -5.96
N THR A 104 -7.08 -5.80 -4.80
CA THR A 104 -5.81 -5.50 -4.12
C THR A 104 -4.63 -5.91 -5.00
N GLY A 105 -4.69 -7.08 -5.61
CA GLY A 105 -3.64 -7.53 -6.52
C GLY A 105 -3.45 -6.58 -7.71
N LYS A 106 -4.54 -6.15 -8.32
CA LYS A 106 -4.49 -5.20 -9.45
C LYS A 106 -3.93 -3.84 -9.04
N VAL A 107 -4.35 -3.33 -7.89
CA VAL A 107 -3.85 -2.04 -7.40
C VAL A 107 -2.36 -2.13 -7.06
N LEU A 108 -1.93 -3.21 -6.43
CA LEU A 108 -0.51 -3.39 -6.12
C LEU A 108 0.33 -3.48 -7.38
N GLN A 109 -0.15 -4.14 -8.43
CA GLN A 109 0.54 -4.17 -9.72
C GLN A 109 0.67 -2.77 -10.32
N PHE A 110 -0.41 -1.99 -10.29
CA PHE A 110 -0.41 -0.62 -10.77
C PHE A 110 0.58 0.24 -9.99
N LEU A 111 0.54 0.15 -8.65
CA LEU A 111 1.44 0.91 -7.79
C LEU A 111 2.90 0.49 -7.98
N THR A 112 3.15 -0.79 -8.24
CA THR A 112 4.49 -1.29 -8.51
C THR A 112 5.07 -0.64 -9.77
N ILE A 113 4.26 -0.50 -10.82
CA ILE A 113 4.69 0.15 -12.06
C ILE A 113 4.98 1.63 -11.82
N LYS A 114 4.15 2.30 -11.04
CA LYS A 114 4.29 3.75 -10.80
C LYS A 114 5.31 4.09 -9.72
N SER A 115 5.69 3.14 -8.88
CA SER A 115 6.62 3.40 -7.78
C SER A 115 8.06 3.42 -8.27
N ASN A 116 8.88 4.28 -7.65
CA ASN A 116 10.31 4.32 -7.91
C ASN A 116 11.05 3.23 -7.14
N LYS A 117 10.54 2.88 -5.96
CA LYS A 117 11.10 1.80 -5.14
C LYS A 117 9.98 0.88 -4.70
N VAL A 118 10.23 -0.42 -4.80
CA VAL A 118 9.30 -1.47 -4.35
C VAL A 118 10.08 -2.46 -3.51
N THR A 119 9.62 -2.67 -2.29
CA THR A 119 10.26 -3.56 -1.34
C THR A 119 9.25 -4.55 -0.78
N ARG A 120 9.58 -5.82 -0.84
CA ARG A 120 8.82 -6.87 -0.16
C ARG A 120 9.45 -7.11 1.20
N VAL A 121 8.62 -7.17 2.25
CA VAL A 121 9.10 -7.46 3.60
C VAL A 121 8.66 -8.85 3.99
N PHE A 122 9.63 -9.68 4.36
CA PHE A 122 9.40 -11.05 4.78
C PHE A 122 10.14 -11.30 6.09
N CYS A 123 9.40 -11.64 7.14
CA CYS A 123 9.95 -11.87 8.47
C CYS A 123 10.85 -10.73 8.96
N GLY A 124 10.41 -9.49 8.73
CA GLY A 124 11.16 -8.29 9.13
C GLY A 124 12.33 -7.94 8.24
N LEU A 125 12.60 -8.73 7.20
CA LEU A 125 13.72 -8.49 6.28
C LEU A 125 13.24 -7.86 4.99
N PRO A 126 13.86 -6.75 4.55
CA PRO A 126 13.49 -6.11 3.29
C PRO A 126 14.11 -6.84 2.10
N MET A 127 13.33 -6.99 1.04
CA MET A 127 13.78 -7.52 -0.23
C MET A 127 13.45 -6.50 -1.30
N VAL A 128 14.44 -5.78 -1.80
CA VAL A 128 14.23 -4.73 -2.79
C VAL A 128 13.97 -5.36 -4.15
N LEU A 129 12.80 -5.09 -4.73
CA LEU A 129 12.40 -5.61 -6.03
C LEU A 129 12.59 -4.60 -7.15
N LYS A 130 12.56 -3.32 -6.83
CA LYS A 130 12.71 -2.23 -7.78
C LYS A 130 13.35 -1.05 -7.07
N ASP A 131 14.36 -0.46 -7.69
CA ASP A 131 15.05 0.72 -7.16
C ASP A 131 15.53 1.58 -8.34
N GLU A 132 14.73 2.57 -8.68
CA GLU A 132 15.05 3.50 -9.78
C GLU A 132 15.45 4.87 -9.29
#